data_cf4831b79393179be0fa5cd274650c91
#
_entry.id   cf4831b79393179be0fa5cd274650c91
#
_cell.length_a   1.000
_cell.length_b   1.000
_cell.length_c   1.000
_cell.angle_alpha   90.00
_cell.angle_beta   90.00
_cell.angle_gamma   90.00
#
_symmetry.space_group_name_H-M   'P 1'
#
loop_
_entity.id
_entity.type
_entity.pdbx_description
1 polymer ?
#
loop_
_entity_poly.entity_id
_entity_poly.type
_entity_poly.pdbx_seq_one_letter_code
_entity_poly.pdbx_strand_id
1 'polypeptide(L)'
;ILAERENFNHTEVEITPKIIKESWDDSVYFGEQPVYTANSSMYCYTNKFLAERDIIVTMSGDMGDEILAGYVKYKHMLQGRVKLNKWIDVLKHWLDRIKRPVPLTDNILSDEVLLDEFSKCYSDELWNAKDPTASYMALDCVTQVPAEFFSRNDTYGMAYGMEGRFPLASKLFMQYCLNIPTKYKIGSRDTDTKMLTKIAYKKLLPNQIIKKEKTGWTVPIGHWLKNNTDEELTNFYLQSIGKENKMNTITINAKVGKSLVPAWAYKSWKEKYKIKYSS
;
A
#
# COMPACT_ATOMS: atom_id res chain seq x y z
N ILE A 1 13.36 -19.71 7.57
CA ILE A 1 13.34 -19.86 9.05
C ILE A 1 11.98 -20.40 9.52
N LEU A 2 10.85 -19.67 9.32
CA LEU A 2 9.55 -20.15 9.82
C LEU A 2 9.07 -21.38 9.04
N ALA A 3 9.15 -21.36 7.71
CA ALA A 3 8.78 -22.47 6.84
C ALA A 3 9.57 -23.74 7.15
N GLU A 4 10.85 -23.63 7.35
CA GLU A 4 11.73 -24.75 7.76
C GLU A 4 11.36 -25.28 9.14
N ARG A 5 11.16 -24.39 10.12
CA ARG A 5 10.81 -24.79 11.48
C ARG A 5 9.49 -25.54 11.58
N GLU A 6 8.49 -25.06 10.86
CA GLU A 6 7.11 -25.59 10.89
C GLU A 6 6.86 -26.60 9.75
N ASN A 7 7.90 -26.90 8.96
CA ASN A 7 7.83 -27.80 7.80
C ASN A 7 6.71 -27.43 6.81
N PHE A 8 6.57 -26.12 6.54
CA PHE A 8 5.62 -25.65 5.54
C PHE A 8 6.13 -25.91 4.13
N ASN A 9 5.24 -26.25 3.21
CA ASN A 9 5.53 -26.20 1.79
C ASN A 9 5.72 -24.74 1.38
N HIS A 10 6.95 -24.35 1.09
CA HIS A 10 7.34 -22.96 0.87
C HIS A 10 7.88 -22.76 -0.55
N THR A 11 7.33 -21.78 -1.23
CA THR A 11 7.80 -21.34 -2.54
C THR A 11 8.17 -19.86 -2.49
N GLU A 12 9.36 -19.51 -2.94
CA GLU A 12 9.81 -18.13 -3.09
C GLU A 12 9.60 -17.68 -4.53
N VAL A 13 8.99 -16.53 -4.69
CA VAL A 13 8.79 -15.87 -5.99
C VAL A 13 9.57 -14.55 -5.99
N GLU A 14 10.66 -14.53 -6.76
CA GLU A 14 11.45 -13.33 -6.93
C GLU A 14 10.77 -12.38 -7.94
N ILE A 15 10.49 -11.15 -7.50
CA ILE A 15 9.91 -10.12 -8.36
C ILE A 15 11.04 -9.32 -9.01
N THR A 16 11.17 -9.46 -10.31
CA THR A 16 12.21 -8.81 -11.12
C THR A 16 11.62 -7.64 -11.95
N PRO A 17 12.46 -6.72 -12.48
CA PRO A 17 12.04 -5.70 -13.44
C PRO A 17 11.26 -6.27 -14.63
N LYS A 18 11.70 -7.40 -15.16
CA LYS A 18 11.06 -8.11 -16.26
C LYS A 18 9.62 -8.50 -15.91
N ILE A 19 9.40 -9.11 -14.75
CA ILE A 19 8.08 -9.52 -14.27
C ILE A 19 7.14 -8.32 -14.14
N ILE A 20 7.63 -7.21 -13.60
CA ILE A 20 6.81 -5.99 -13.47
C ILE A 20 6.38 -5.47 -14.85
N LYS A 21 7.29 -5.45 -15.81
CA LYS A 21 7.01 -5.02 -17.18
C LYS A 21 5.98 -5.93 -17.86
N GLU A 22 6.19 -7.25 -17.80
CA GLU A 22 5.30 -8.25 -18.42
C GLU A 22 3.89 -8.27 -17.82
N SER A 23 3.78 -8.00 -16.51
CA SER A 23 2.50 -8.01 -15.80
C SER A 23 1.82 -6.63 -15.74
N TRP A 24 2.42 -5.60 -16.35
CA TRP A 24 1.91 -4.25 -16.25
C TRP A 24 0.55 -4.08 -16.92
N ASP A 25 0.44 -4.51 -18.16
CA ASP A 25 -0.79 -4.34 -18.95
C ASP A 25 -1.97 -5.09 -18.33
N ASP A 26 -1.73 -6.29 -17.82
CA ASP A 26 -2.74 -7.06 -17.07
C ASP A 26 -3.14 -6.34 -15.78
N SER A 27 -2.18 -5.76 -15.06
CA SER A 27 -2.47 -5.03 -13.84
C SER A 27 -3.31 -3.76 -14.07
N VAL A 28 -3.10 -3.08 -15.19
CA VAL A 28 -3.91 -1.92 -15.60
C VAL A 28 -5.29 -2.37 -16.09
N TYR A 29 -5.34 -3.45 -16.85
CA TYR A 29 -6.58 -3.98 -17.38
C TYR A 29 -7.52 -4.46 -16.28
N PHE A 30 -7.07 -5.38 -15.43
CA PHE A 30 -7.89 -5.91 -14.35
C PHE A 30 -8.16 -4.88 -13.24
N GLY A 31 -7.24 -3.94 -13.03
CA GLY A 31 -7.41 -2.87 -12.05
C GLY A 31 -8.49 -1.86 -12.40
N GLU A 32 -8.92 -1.78 -13.67
CA GLU A 32 -9.96 -0.87 -14.20
C GLU A 32 -9.77 0.61 -13.85
N GLN A 33 -8.63 0.97 -13.29
CA GLN A 33 -8.27 2.31 -12.84
C GLN A 33 -6.77 2.56 -12.97
N PRO A 34 -6.32 3.82 -13.00
CA PRO A 34 -4.90 4.12 -12.96
C PRO A 34 -4.28 3.62 -11.65
N VAL A 35 -3.50 2.54 -11.73
CA VAL A 35 -2.80 1.99 -10.56
C VAL A 35 -1.63 2.90 -10.19
N TYR A 36 -1.53 3.28 -8.95
CA TYR A 36 -0.52 4.25 -8.49
C TYR A 36 0.75 3.61 -7.91
N THR A 37 0.80 2.29 -7.84
CA THR A 37 1.97 1.55 -7.35
C THR A 37 2.27 0.35 -8.24
N ALA A 38 3.56 0.05 -8.42
CA ALA A 38 4.01 -1.15 -9.11
C ALA A 38 3.68 -2.46 -8.36
N ASN A 39 3.23 -2.36 -7.12
CA ASN A 39 2.76 -3.52 -6.38
C ASN A 39 1.57 -4.19 -7.08
N SER A 40 0.77 -3.45 -7.84
CA SER A 40 -0.34 -4.01 -8.62
C SER A 40 0.14 -5.08 -9.61
N SER A 41 1.22 -4.82 -10.35
CA SER A 41 1.82 -5.80 -11.26
C SER A 41 2.36 -7.03 -10.51
N MET A 42 2.98 -6.81 -9.35
CA MET A 42 3.43 -7.90 -8.49
C MET A 42 2.26 -8.77 -8.00
N TYR A 43 1.15 -8.17 -7.58
CA TYR A 43 -0.06 -8.91 -7.19
C TYR A 43 -0.64 -9.68 -8.36
N CYS A 44 -0.75 -9.05 -9.52
CA CYS A 44 -1.24 -9.68 -10.74
C CYS A 44 -0.41 -10.92 -11.09
N TYR A 45 0.91 -10.78 -11.15
CA TYR A 45 1.82 -11.89 -11.39
C TYR A 45 1.72 -13.00 -10.35
N THR A 46 1.72 -12.63 -9.06
CA THR A 46 1.68 -13.62 -7.96
C THR A 46 0.39 -14.42 -7.98
N ASN A 47 -0.76 -13.78 -8.24
CA ASN A 47 -2.03 -14.49 -8.35
C ASN A 47 -2.07 -15.41 -9.57
N LYS A 48 -1.57 -14.96 -10.72
CA LYS A 48 -1.40 -15.82 -11.90
C LYS A 48 -0.54 -17.04 -11.59
N PHE A 49 0.62 -16.84 -10.97
CA PHE A 49 1.54 -17.90 -10.57
C PHE A 49 0.89 -18.94 -9.63
N LEU A 50 0.04 -18.49 -8.70
CA LEU A 50 -0.68 -19.35 -7.78
C LEU A 50 -1.81 -20.13 -8.48
N ALA A 51 -2.57 -19.45 -9.34
CA ALA A 51 -3.66 -20.06 -10.11
C ALA A 51 -3.15 -21.18 -11.04
N GLU A 52 -1.97 -20.99 -11.67
CA GLU A 52 -1.30 -22.02 -12.48
C GLU A 52 -0.88 -23.26 -11.67
N ARG A 53 -1.02 -23.24 -10.35
CA ARG A 53 -0.74 -24.31 -9.39
C ARG A 53 -1.99 -24.78 -8.65
N ASP A 54 -3.15 -24.53 -9.25
CA ASP A 54 -4.46 -24.93 -8.71
C ASP A 54 -4.75 -24.39 -7.31
N ILE A 55 -4.13 -23.28 -6.92
CA ILE A 55 -4.46 -22.57 -5.69
C ILE A 55 -5.69 -21.71 -5.94
N ILE A 56 -6.76 -21.96 -5.18
CA ILE A 56 -8.06 -21.27 -5.34
C ILE A 56 -8.27 -20.22 -4.25
N VAL A 57 -7.68 -20.42 -3.06
CA VAL A 57 -7.88 -19.55 -1.90
C VAL A 57 -6.54 -19.10 -1.35
N THR A 58 -6.41 -17.81 -1.09
CA THR A 58 -5.26 -17.23 -0.38
C THR A 58 -5.68 -16.62 0.94
N MET A 59 -4.77 -16.61 1.91
CA MET A 59 -4.94 -15.89 3.18
C MET A 59 -3.83 -14.87 3.33
N SER A 60 -4.18 -13.63 3.72
CA SER A 60 -3.21 -12.57 3.97
C SER A 60 -3.33 -11.97 5.35
N GLY A 61 -2.27 -11.32 5.80
CA GLY A 61 -2.21 -10.56 7.06
C GLY A 61 -2.64 -9.10 6.92
N ASP A 62 -3.33 -8.73 5.87
CA ASP A 62 -3.81 -7.37 5.66
C ASP A 62 -4.71 -6.92 6.82
N MET A 63 -4.73 -5.62 7.08
CA MET A 63 -5.35 -4.98 8.23
C MET A 63 -4.58 -5.13 9.56
N GLY A 64 -3.64 -6.07 9.65
CA GLY A 64 -2.89 -6.27 10.89
C GLY A 64 -2.06 -5.07 11.33
N ASP A 65 -1.53 -4.30 10.38
CA ASP A 65 -0.77 -3.09 10.67
C ASP A 65 -1.69 -1.94 11.12
N GLU A 66 -2.89 -1.83 10.57
CA GLU A 66 -3.85 -0.78 10.86
C GLU A 66 -4.48 -0.95 12.25
N ILE A 67 -4.91 -2.14 12.61
CA ILE A 67 -5.59 -2.39 13.89
C ILE A 67 -4.63 -2.61 15.09
N LEU A 68 -3.38 -3.02 14.81
CA LEU A 68 -2.38 -3.36 15.83
C LEU A 68 -1.17 -2.40 15.85
N ALA A 69 -1.31 -1.24 15.20
CA ALA A 69 -0.30 -0.18 15.13
C ALA A 69 1.06 -0.65 14.59
N GLY A 70 1.06 -1.26 13.40
CA GLY A 70 2.26 -1.79 12.75
C GLY A 70 3.12 -0.74 12.04
N TYR A 71 2.60 0.45 11.76
CA TYR A 71 3.33 1.50 11.05
C TYR A 71 4.00 2.50 11.98
N VAL A 72 5.20 2.91 11.65
CA VAL A 72 5.96 3.94 12.38
C VAL A 72 5.20 5.28 12.44
N LYS A 73 4.35 5.60 11.45
CA LYS A 73 3.50 6.80 11.46
C LYS A 73 2.64 6.90 12.73
N TYR A 74 2.05 5.80 13.18
CA TYR A 74 1.21 5.80 14.39
C TYR A 74 2.03 6.11 15.65
N LYS A 75 3.28 5.65 15.68
CA LYS A 75 4.18 5.98 16.77
C LYS A 75 4.52 7.48 16.82
N HIS A 76 4.80 8.07 15.65
CA HIS A 76 5.06 9.50 15.57
C HIS A 76 3.86 10.33 16.06
N MET A 77 2.64 9.88 15.75
CA MET A 77 1.40 10.50 16.26
C MET A 77 1.29 10.35 17.79
N LEU A 78 1.47 9.13 18.32
CA LEU A 78 1.41 8.87 19.75
C LEU A 78 2.45 9.67 20.55
N GLN A 79 3.62 9.91 19.96
CA GLN A 79 4.69 10.72 20.55
C GLN A 79 4.47 12.25 20.40
N GLY A 80 3.36 12.68 19.81
CA GLY A 80 3.05 14.10 19.60
C GLY A 80 3.92 14.79 18.53
N ARG A 81 4.66 14.01 17.70
CA ARG A 81 5.41 14.57 16.56
C ARG A 81 4.47 15.08 15.46
N VAL A 82 3.24 14.60 15.44
CA VAL A 82 2.13 15.09 14.62
C VAL A 82 1.04 15.56 15.54
N LYS A 83 0.61 16.82 15.39
CA LYS A 83 -0.46 17.42 16.22
C LYS A 83 -1.81 17.05 15.64
N LEU A 84 -2.58 16.25 16.35
CA LEU A 84 -3.93 15.85 16.02
C LEU A 84 -4.84 16.29 17.18
N ASN A 85 -5.33 17.54 17.13
CA ASN A 85 -6.13 18.13 18.22
C ASN A 85 -7.64 17.98 18.01
N LYS A 86 -8.07 17.77 16.77
CA LYS A 86 -9.45 17.64 16.35
C LYS A 86 -9.55 16.76 15.11
N TRP A 87 -10.76 16.31 14.78
CA TRP A 87 -10.99 15.41 13.66
C TRP A 87 -10.46 15.94 12.31
N ILE A 88 -10.65 17.21 12.04
CA ILE A 88 -10.16 17.80 10.79
C ILE A 88 -8.63 17.74 10.64
N ASP A 89 -7.87 17.71 11.73
CA ASP A 89 -6.41 17.56 11.67
C ASP A 89 -6.05 16.14 11.25
N VAL A 90 -6.84 15.13 11.67
CA VAL A 90 -6.68 13.74 11.24
C VAL A 90 -6.92 13.62 9.75
N LEU A 91 -8.01 14.19 9.23
CA LEU A 91 -8.35 14.18 7.81
C LEU A 91 -7.29 14.88 6.96
N LYS A 92 -6.83 16.07 7.38
CA LYS A 92 -5.76 16.82 6.69
C LYS A 92 -4.49 16.00 6.60
N HIS A 93 -4.03 15.46 7.74
CA HIS A 93 -2.80 14.69 7.78
C HIS A 93 -2.90 13.42 6.93
N TRP A 94 -4.09 12.79 6.88
CA TRP A 94 -4.33 11.63 6.03
C TRP A 94 -4.27 11.98 4.55
N LEU A 95 -4.94 13.07 4.12
CA LEU A 95 -4.92 13.57 2.75
C LEU A 95 -3.51 13.96 2.31
N ASP A 96 -2.76 14.69 3.12
CA ASP A 96 -1.38 15.09 2.81
C ASP A 96 -0.46 13.89 2.56
N ARG A 97 -0.73 12.78 3.25
CA ARG A 97 0.04 11.55 3.07
C ARG A 97 -0.25 10.84 1.74
N ILE A 98 -1.49 10.85 1.28
CA ILE A 98 -1.88 10.18 0.04
C ILE A 98 -1.67 11.05 -1.20
N LYS A 99 -1.61 12.37 -1.05
CA LYS A 99 -1.34 13.27 -2.16
C LYS A 99 -0.04 12.88 -2.86
N ARG A 100 -0.15 12.67 -4.14
CA ARG A 100 1.01 12.42 -5.01
C ARG A 100 0.95 13.42 -6.15
N PRO A 101 2.05 14.11 -6.47
CA PRO A 101 2.07 14.93 -7.66
C PRO A 101 1.86 14.02 -8.88
N VAL A 102 0.75 14.22 -9.57
CA VAL A 102 0.48 13.61 -10.87
C VAL A 102 0.87 14.63 -11.93
N PRO A 103 1.96 14.44 -12.66
CA PRO A 103 2.49 15.48 -13.56
C PRO A 103 1.63 15.76 -14.81
N LEU A 104 0.45 15.17 -14.91
CA LEU A 104 -0.32 15.12 -16.15
C LEU A 104 -1.65 15.88 -16.13
N THR A 105 -2.02 16.52 -15.04
CA THR A 105 -3.31 17.24 -14.96
C THR A 105 -3.13 18.65 -14.43
N ASP A 106 -3.51 19.64 -15.21
CA ASP A 106 -3.59 21.04 -14.80
C ASP A 106 -4.82 21.34 -13.91
N ASN A 107 -5.74 20.37 -13.80
CA ASN A 107 -6.99 20.48 -13.04
C ASN A 107 -6.98 19.57 -11.80
N ILE A 108 -6.05 19.77 -10.89
CA ILE A 108 -6.11 19.15 -9.57
C ILE A 108 -7.06 19.95 -8.70
N LEU A 109 -8.03 19.28 -8.09
CA LEU A 109 -8.90 19.90 -7.08
C LEU A 109 -8.03 20.52 -5.98
N SER A 110 -8.40 21.74 -5.53
CA SER A 110 -7.69 22.38 -4.43
C SER A 110 -7.76 21.52 -3.17
N ASP A 111 -6.78 21.70 -2.29
CA ASP A 111 -6.73 21.00 -1.01
C ASP A 111 -7.99 21.22 -0.15
N GLU A 112 -8.57 22.39 -0.26
CA GLU A 112 -9.80 22.77 0.44
C GLU A 112 -11.00 21.99 -0.08
N VAL A 113 -11.14 21.87 -1.39
CA VAL A 113 -12.21 21.09 -2.02
C VAL A 113 -12.07 19.61 -1.68
N LEU A 114 -10.85 19.04 -1.79
CA LEU A 114 -10.59 17.66 -1.41
C LEU A 114 -10.91 17.38 0.05
N LEU A 115 -10.53 18.30 0.95
CA LEU A 115 -10.81 18.16 2.36
C LEU A 115 -12.29 18.28 2.68
N ASP A 116 -13.01 19.17 2.02
CA ASP A 116 -14.45 19.35 2.18
C ASP A 116 -15.19 18.08 1.76
N GLU A 117 -14.92 17.55 0.57
CA GLU A 117 -15.51 16.29 0.10
C GLU A 117 -15.15 15.11 0.99
N PHE A 118 -13.90 15.03 1.42
CA PHE A 118 -13.45 13.95 2.30
C PHE A 118 -14.11 14.02 3.67
N SER A 119 -14.33 15.22 4.20
CA SER A 119 -15.02 15.43 5.48
C SER A 119 -16.52 15.08 5.44
N LYS A 120 -17.15 15.16 4.27
CA LYS A 120 -18.52 14.70 4.06
C LYS A 120 -18.62 13.17 4.06
N CYS A 121 -17.59 12.48 3.56
CA CYS A 121 -17.55 11.02 3.51
C CYS A 121 -17.21 10.37 4.86
N TYR A 122 -16.41 11.04 5.69
CA TYR A 122 -15.89 10.48 6.94
C TYR A 122 -16.26 11.37 8.12
N SER A 123 -17.30 10.97 8.84
CA SER A 123 -17.82 11.70 9.99
C SER A 123 -16.86 11.69 11.19
N ASP A 124 -17.08 12.60 12.12
CA ASP A 124 -16.32 12.71 13.37
C ASP A 124 -16.66 11.63 14.42
N GLU A 125 -17.55 10.71 14.10
CA GLU A 125 -17.82 9.52 14.95
C GLU A 125 -16.56 8.67 15.18
N LEU A 126 -15.60 8.73 14.29
CA LEU A 126 -14.29 8.08 14.44
C LEU A 126 -13.35 8.85 15.39
N TRP A 127 -13.74 10.05 15.84
CA TRP A 127 -12.88 10.88 16.66
C TRP A 127 -12.83 10.45 18.13
N ASN A 128 -11.63 10.21 18.62
CA ASN A 128 -11.35 9.95 20.02
C ASN A 128 -10.32 10.96 20.54
N ALA A 129 -10.78 11.99 21.23
CA ALA A 129 -9.92 13.04 21.79
C ALA A 129 -8.88 12.53 22.82
N LYS A 130 -9.12 11.37 23.44
CA LYS A 130 -8.19 10.72 24.39
C LYS A 130 -7.12 9.88 23.70
N ASP A 131 -7.37 9.45 22.48
CA ASP A 131 -6.44 8.67 21.65
C ASP A 131 -6.58 9.06 20.16
N PRO A 132 -6.07 10.24 19.75
CA PRO A 132 -6.13 10.69 18.36
C PRO A 132 -5.45 9.74 17.37
N THR A 133 -4.46 8.98 17.85
CA THR A 133 -3.79 7.95 17.03
C THR A 133 -4.74 6.81 16.71
N ALA A 134 -5.57 6.39 17.65
CA ALA A 134 -6.62 5.39 17.40
C ALA A 134 -7.63 5.89 16.34
N SER A 135 -7.99 7.18 16.37
CA SER A 135 -8.85 7.79 15.34
C SER A 135 -8.24 7.70 13.95
N TYR A 136 -6.92 7.97 13.84
CA TYR A 136 -6.22 7.82 12.57
C TYR A 136 -6.15 6.36 12.10
N MET A 137 -5.93 5.41 13.02
CA MET A 137 -5.97 3.98 12.72
C MET A 137 -7.35 3.54 12.22
N ALA A 138 -8.42 4.01 12.87
CA ALA A 138 -9.79 3.75 12.43
C ALA A 138 -10.06 4.32 11.03
N LEU A 139 -9.57 5.53 10.74
CA LEU A 139 -9.67 6.13 9.39
C LEU A 139 -8.93 5.29 8.34
N ASP A 140 -7.73 4.81 8.61
CA ASP A 140 -7.02 3.90 7.69
C ASP A 140 -7.84 2.61 7.43
N CYS A 141 -8.52 2.07 8.43
CA CYS A 141 -9.36 0.88 8.30
C CYS A 141 -10.57 1.07 7.37
N VAL A 142 -11.14 2.27 7.32
CA VAL A 142 -12.33 2.56 6.48
C VAL A 142 -11.96 3.22 5.14
N THR A 143 -10.70 3.59 4.94
CA THR A 143 -10.22 4.26 3.72
C THR A 143 -9.23 3.37 2.96
N GLN A 144 -7.97 3.34 3.43
CA GLN A 144 -6.86 2.67 2.74
C GLN A 144 -7.08 1.16 2.63
N VAL A 145 -7.58 0.52 3.68
CA VAL A 145 -7.75 -0.93 3.69
C VAL A 145 -8.74 -1.40 2.62
N PRO A 146 -10.00 -0.91 2.58
CA PRO A 146 -10.93 -1.32 1.53
C PRO A 146 -10.53 -0.85 0.14
N ALA A 147 -10.09 0.41 0.00
CA ALA A 147 -9.80 0.99 -1.31
C ALA A 147 -8.49 0.51 -1.94
N GLU A 148 -7.51 0.10 -1.14
CA GLU A 148 -6.20 -0.33 -1.64
C GLU A 148 -5.96 -1.84 -1.42
N PHE A 149 -6.05 -2.31 -0.18
CA PHE A 149 -5.58 -3.67 0.12
C PHE A 149 -6.60 -4.72 -0.28
N PHE A 150 -7.85 -4.58 0.14
CA PHE A 150 -8.89 -5.55 -0.19
C PHE A 150 -9.25 -5.50 -1.66
N SER A 151 -9.47 -4.29 -2.20
CA SER A 151 -9.75 -4.12 -3.63
C SER A 151 -8.66 -4.74 -4.49
N ARG A 152 -7.38 -4.50 -4.18
CA ARG A 152 -6.26 -5.07 -4.93
C ARG A 152 -6.19 -6.60 -4.82
N ASN A 153 -6.36 -7.14 -3.62
CA ASN A 153 -6.35 -8.60 -3.42
C ASN A 153 -7.52 -9.26 -4.14
N ASP A 154 -8.72 -8.70 -4.03
CA ASP A 154 -9.91 -9.21 -4.68
C ASP A 154 -9.81 -9.10 -6.20
N THR A 155 -9.54 -7.91 -6.73
CA THR A 155 -9.46 -7.64 -8.16
C THR A 155 -8.45 -8.55 -8.87
N TYR A 156 -7.22 -8.62 -8.36
CA TYR A 156 -6.18 -9.45 -8.99
C TYR A 156 -6.29 -10.92 -8.65
N GLY A 157 -6.91 -11.28 -7.53
CA GLY A 157 -7.28 -12.65 -7.21
C GLY A 157 -8.34 -13.17 -8.16
N MET A 158 -9.46 -12.45 -8.26
CA MET A 158 -10.60 -12.82 -9.10
C MET A 158 -10.27 -12.83 -10.61
N ALA A 159 -9.31 -12.01 -11.05
CA ALA A 159 -8.80 -12.07 -12.42
C ALA A 159 -8.28 -13.46 -12.83
N TYR A 160 -7.87 -14.26 -11.85
CA TYR A 160 -7.36 -15.62 -12.04
C TYR A 160 -8.20 -16.68 -11.28
N GLY A 161 -9.44 -16.35 -10.88
CA GLY A 161 -10.35 -17.27 -10.22
C GLY A 161 -9.98 -17.62 -8.77
N MET A 162 -9.23 -16.73 -8.10
CA MET A 162 -8.75 -16.94 -6.73
C MET A 162 -9.51 -16.05 -5.74
N GLU A 163 -9.80 -16.60 -4.56
CA GLU A 163 -10.44 -15.88 -3.46
C GLU A 163 -9.43 -15.46 -2.40
N GLY A 164 -9.38 -14.15 -2.09
CA GLY A 164 -8.59 -13.60 -0.99
C GLY A 164 -9.35 -13.61 0.33
N ARG A 165 -8.75 -14.13 1.40
CA ARG A 165 -9.31 -14.13 2.75
C ARG A 165 -8.43 -13.37 3.73
N PHE A 166 -9.06 -12.62 4.65
CA PHE A 166 -8.41 -11.67 5.56
C PHE A 166 -8.80 -11.99 7.01
N PRO A 167 -8.17 -12.97 7.66
CA PRO A 167 -8.56 -13.41 9.01
C PRO A 167 -8.55 -12.29 10.05
N LEU A 168 -7.64 -11.31 9.92
CA LEU A 168 -7.53 -10.17 10.84
C LEU A 168 -8.61 -9.09 10.61
N ALA A 169 -9.33 -9.15 9.48
CA ALA A 169 -10.37 -8.19 9.14
C ALA A 169 -11.77 -8.60 9.63
N SER A 170 -11.87 -9.63 10.48
CA SER A 170 -13.18 -9.96 11.05
C SER A 170 -13.70 -8.80 11.90
N LYS A 171 -14.99 -8.47 11.76
CA LYS A 171 -15.62 -7.32 12.44
C LYS A 171 -15.34 -7.32 13.95
N LEU A 172 -15.53 -8.47 14.60
CA LEU A 172 -15.33 -8.57 16.05
C LEU A 172 -13.87 -8.36 16.46
N PHE A 173 -12.93 -8.96 15.74
CA PHE A 173 -11.51 -8.81 16.04
C PHE A 173 -11.03 -7.38 15.79
N MET A 174 -11.49 -6.77 14.72
CA MET A 174 -11.20 -5.37 14.38
C MET A 174 -11.70 -4.41 15.47
N GLN A 175 -12.98 -4.55 15.86
CA GLN A 175 -13.58 -3.75 16.94
C GLN A 175 -12.82 -3.94 18.25
N TYR A 176 -12.49 -5.17 18.61
CA TYR A 176 -11.72 -5.47 19.81
C TYR A 176 -10.34 -4.78 19.76
N CYS A 177 -9.60 -4.95 18.68
CA CYS A 177 -8.28 -4.36 18.53
C CYS A 177 -8.30 -2.82 18.54
N LEU A 178 -9.24 -2.18 17.85
CA LEU A 178 -9.33 -0.71 17.80
C LEU A 178 -9.68 -0.12 19.18
N ASN A 179 -10.45 -0.82 20.00
CA ASN A 179 -10.77 -0.39 21.37
C ASN A 179 -9.61 -0.53 22.37
N ILE A 180 -8.55 -1.26 22.04
CA ILE A 180 -7.35 -1.28 22.88
C ILE A 180 -6.60 0.05 22.70
N PRO A 181 -6.30 0.80 23.78
CA PRO A 181 -5.55 2.05 23.67
C PRO A 181 -4.23 1.89 22.94
N THR A 182 -3.89 2.84 22.05
CA THR A 182 -2.71 2.77 21.17
C THR A 182 -1.41 2.64 21.95
N LYS A 183 -1.33 3.22 23.15
CA LYS A 183 -0.15 3.12 24.02
C LYS A 183 0.26 1.69 24.40
N TYR A 184 -0.65 0.72 24.36
CA TYR A 184 -0.33 -0.70 24.59
C TYR A 184 0.11 -1.45 23.33
N LYS A 185 -0.17 -0.88 22.15
CA LYS A 185 0.21 -1.46 20.85
C LYS A 185 1.61 -1.05 20.41
N ILE A 186 2.12 0.07 20.95
CA ILE A 186 3.39 0.69 20.57
C ILE A 186 4.31 0.73 21.79
N GLY A 187 5.55 0.30 21.62
CA GLY A 187 6.56 0.36 22.67
C GLY A 187 7.39 1.65 22.63
N SER A 188 8.42 1.71 23.47
CA SER A 188 9.25 2.90 23.65
C SER A 188 10.26 3.13 22.52
N ARG A 189 10.86 2.06 21.97
CA ARG A 189 11.86 2.16 20.90
C ARG A 189 11.20 2.44 19.55
N ASP A 190 11.90 3.08 18.62
CA ASP A 190 11.35 3.45 17.30
C ASP A 190 10.89 2.24 16.47
N THR A 191 11.47 1.09 16.69
CA THR A 191 11.10 -0.18 16.05
C THR A 191 9.98 -0.96 16.75
N ASP A 192 9.52 -0.49 17.92
CA ASP A 192 8.53 -1.18 18.74
C ASP A 192 7.11 -0.92 18.22
N THR A 193 6.73 -1.63 17.19
CA THR A 193 5.36 -1.68 16.63
C THR A 193 4.74 -3.05 16.89
N LYS A 194 3.42 -3.14 16.86
CA LYS A 194 2.65 -4.40 17.10
C LYS A 194 3.01 -5.10 18.41
N MET A 195 3.26 -4.36 19.48
CA MET A 195 3.77 -4.91 20.74
C MET A 195 2.87 -6.00 21.32
N LEU A 196 1.54 -5.81 21.29
CA LEU A 196 0.61 -6.84 21.79
C LEU A 196 0.76 -8.14 21.02
N THR A 197 0.84 -8.08 19.69
CA THR A 197 1.05 -9.25 18.84
C THR A 197 2.39 -9.94 19.16
N LYS A 198 3.45 -9.15 19.26
CA LYS A 198 4.79 -9.67 19.62
C LYS A 198 4.79 -10.37 20.97
N ILE A 199 4.09 -9.83 21.97
CA ILE A 199 3.98 -10.42 23.29
C ILE A 199 3.13 -11.72 23.23
N ALA A 200 1.96 -11.68 22.57
CA ALA A 200 1.08 -12.83 22.46
C ALA A 200 1.75 -14.02 21.77
N TYR A 201 2.52 -13.76 20.73
CA TYR A 201 3.18 -14.81 19.93
C TYR A 201 4.62 -15.10 20.35
N LYS A 202 5.12 -14.51 21.43
CA LYS A 202 6.51 -14.67 21.88
C LYS A 202 6.95 -16.12 22.08
N LYS A 203 6.03 -16.98 22.53
CA LYS A 203 6.30 -18.42 22.74
C LYS A 203 6.11 -19.26 21.46
N LEU A 204 5.39 -18.73 20.48
CA LEU A 204 5.03 -19.43 19.25
C LEU A 204 5.98 -19.11 18.09
N LEU A 205 6.52 -17.91 18.04
CA LEU A 205 7.36 -17.45 16.93
C LEU A 205 8.85 -17.38 17.35
N PRO A 206 9.77 -17.63 16.41
CA PRO A 206 11.19 -17.45 16.63
C PRO A 206 11.53 -15.99 17.03
N ASN A 207 12.51 -15.81 17.91
CA ASN A 207 12.95 -14.48 18.33
C ASN A 207 13.36 -13.56 17.19
N GLN A 208 13.91 -14.12 16.10
CA GLN A 208 14.28 -13.39 14.88
C GLN A 208 13.05 -12.74 14.22
N ILE A 209 11.92 -13.45 14.19
CA ILE A 209 10.64 -12.93 13.67
C ILE A 209 10.06 -11.87 14.61
N ILE A 210 10.06 -12.14 15.92
CA ILE A 210 9.55 -11.19 16.95
C ILE A 210 10.33 -9.86 16.94
N LYS A 211 11.65 -9.93 16.76
CA LYS A 211 12.54 -8.75 16.77
C LYS A 211 12.65 -8.07 15.41
N LYS A 212 12.11 -8.67 14.34
CA LYS A 212 12.19 -8.10 12.99
C LYS A 212 11.52 -6.73 12.95
N GLU A 213 12.23 -5.77 12.37
CA GLU A 213 11.67 -4.45 12.11
C GLU A 213 10.62 -4.51 11.00
N LYS A 214 9.71 -3.53 11.01
CA LYS A 214 8.71 -3.40 9.92
C LYS A 214 9.41 -3.12 8.60
N THR A 215 9.29 -4.07 7.70
CA THR A 215 9.68 -3.90 6.29
C THR A 215 8.43 -3.74 5.44
N GLY A 216 8.42 -2.75 4.54
CA GLY A 216 7.36 -2.60 3.56
C GLY A 216 7.45 -3.71 2.50
N TRP A 217 6.30 -4.14 2.02
CA TRP A 217 6.22 -5.03 0.86
C TRP A 217 6.00 -4.18 -0.39
N THR A 218 7.09 -3.63 -0.91
CA THR A 218 7.07 -2.70 -2.04
C THR A 218 8.07 -3.11 -3.10
N VAL A 219 7.64 -3.00 -4.36
CA VAL A 219 8.55 -3.17 -5.49
C VAL A 219 9.53 -1.99 -5.52
N PRO A 220 10.86 -2.23 -5.55
CA PRO A 220 11.86 -1.18 -5.46
C PRO A 220 12.11 -0.45 -6.81
N ILE A 221 11.04 -0.07 -7.51
CA ILE A 221 11.13 0.58 -8.83
C ILE A 221 12.01 1.82 -8.81
N GLY A 222 11.87 2.67 -7.79
CA GLY A 222 12.70 3.87 -7.68
C GLY A 222 14.20 3.56 -7.60
N HIS A 223 14.56 2.44 -6.99
CA HIS A 223 15.95 1.98 -6.94
C HIS A 223 16.42 1.47 -8.30
N TRP A 224 15.60 0.66 -8.97
CA TRP A 224 15.93 0.13 -10.29
C TRP A 224 16.11 1.23 -11.32
N LEU A 225 15.20 2.18 -11.40
CA LEU A 225 15.29 3.32 -12.31
C LEU A 225 16.49 4.22 -12.01
N LYS A 226 16.76 4.49 -10.72
CA LYS A 226 17.90 5.34 -10.32
C LYS A 226 19.25 4.74 -10.73
N ASN A 227 19.39 3.43 -10.59
CA ASN A 227 20.64 2.73 -10.84
C ASN A 227 20.72 2.18 -12.27
N ASN A 228 19.71 2.44 -13.11
CA ASN A 228 19.57 1.85 -14.44
C ASN A 228 19.84 0.33 -14.43
N THR A 229 19.31 -0.34 -13.40
CA THR A 229 19.54 -1.78 -13.18
C THR A 229 18.96 -2.62 -14.33
N ASP A 230 17.95 -2.08 -15.02
CA ASP A 230 17.34 -2.66 -16.20
C ASP A 230 17.04 -1.54 -17.20
N GLU A 231 17.83 -1.51 -18.29
CA GLU A 231 17.69 -0.48 -19.33
C GLU A 231 16.34 -0.58 -20.06
N GLU A 232 15.84 -1.78 -20.26
CA GLU A 232 14.57 -2.02 -20.93
C GLU A 232 13.40 -1.48 -20.11
N LEU A 233 13.40 -1.73 -18.80
CA LEU A 233 12.40 -1.16 -17.88
C LEU A 233 12.50 0.37 -17.84
N THR A 234 13.72 0.92 -17.81
CA THR A 234 13.93 2.37 -17.81
C THR A 234 13.42 3.00 -19.09
N ASN A 235 13.72 2.42 -20.24
CA ASN A 235 13.22 2.88 -21.54
C ASN A 235 11.71 2.79 -21.63
N PHE A 236 11.14 1.69 -21.19
CA PHE A 236 9.69 1.48 -21.15
C PHE A 236 8.99 2.57 -20.32
N TYR A 237 9.55 2.94 -19.16
CA TYR A 237 9.04 4.05 -18.36
C TYR A 237 9.14 5.41 -19.06
N LEU A 238 10.30 5.70 -19.67
CA LEU A 238 10.54 6.99 -20.33
C LEU A 238 9.65 7.18 -21.57
N GLN A 239 9.47 6.13 -22.37
CA GLN A 239 8.58 6.13 -23.53
C GLN A 239 7.14 6.43 -23.09
N SER A 240 6.66 5.79 -22.04
CA SER A 240 5.30 5.98 -21.56
C SER A 240 4.98 7.42 -21.09
N ILE A 241 6.00 8.20 -20.74
CA ILE A 241 5.84 9.62 -20.34
C ILE A 241 6.27 10.61 -21.42
N GLY A 242 6.59 10.14 -22.66
CA GLY A 242 6.99 11.00 -23.79
C GLY A 242 8.36 11.66 -23.63
N LYS A 243 9.29 11.08 -22.88
CA LYS A 243 10.63 11.62 -22.62
C LYS A 243 11.76 10.77 -23.21
N GLU A 244 11.53 10.16 -24.35
CA GLU A 244 12.46 9.21 -25.00
C GLU A 244 13.90 9.73 -25.24
N ASN A 245 14.07 11.04 -25.39
CA ASN A 245 15.34 11.62 -25.80
C ASN A 245 16.14 12.35 -24.71
N LYS A 246 15.79 12.22 -23.42
CA LYS A 246 16.45 12.98 -22.34
C LYS A 246 17.10 12.10 -21.26
N MET A 247 17.49 10.89 -21.57
CA MET A 247 18.12 9.98 -20.59
C MET A 247 19.42 10.48 -19.96
N ASN A 248 20.18 11.33 -20.65
CA ASN A 248 21.51 11.75 -20.18
C ASN A 248 21.50 12.81 -19.06
N THR A 249 20.35 13.30 -18.62
CA THR A 249 20.29 14.46 -17.71
C THR A 249 19.30 14.30 -16.53
N ILE A 250 18.59 13.18 -16.40
CA ILE A 250 17.66 13.00 -15.30
C ILE A 250 18.34 12.19 -14.21
N THR A 251 18.83 12.86 -13.18
CA THR A 251 19.10 12.22 -11.89
C THR A 251 17.75 11.77 -11.36
N ILE A 252 17.36 10.52 -11.68
CA ILE A 252 16.13 9.91 -11.18
C ILE A 252 16.34 9.69 -9.68
N ASN A 253 15.88 10.62 -8.87
CA ASN A 253 15.84 10.44 -7.43
C ASN A 253 14.60 9.62 -7.03
N ALA A 254 14.58 9.13 -5.79
CA ALA A 254 13.47 8.31 -5.30
C ALA A 254 12.09 9.03 -5.33
N LYS A 255 12.07 10.38 -5.33
CA LYS A 255 10.84 11.17 -5.51
C LYS A 255 10.32 11.12 -6.93
N VAL A 256 11.22 11.19 -7.92
CA VAL A 256 10.86 11.11 -9.35
C VAL A 256 10.29 9.73 -9.67
N GLY A 257 10.88 8.64 -9.17
CA GLY A 257 10.32 7.30 -9.34
C GLY A 257 8.89 7.16 -8.79
N LYS A 258 8.59 7.80 -7.66
CA LYS A 258 7.22 7.78 -7.08
C LYS A 258 6.18 8.57 -7.89
N SER A 259 6.57 9.57 -8.65
CA SER A 259 5.67 10.35 -9.52
C SER A 259 5.55 9.77 -10.94
N LEU A 260 6.53 9.01 -11.40
CA LEU A 260 6.50 8.39 -12.73
C LEU A 260 5.51 7.22 -12.82
N VAL A 261 5.39 6.41 -11.78
CA VAL A 261 4.46 5.25 -11.77
C VAL A 261 3.02 5.68 -11.97
N PRO A 262 2.47 6.66 -11.23
CA PRO A 262 1.11 7.15 -11.48
C PRO A 262 0.91 7.74 -12.89
N ALA A 263 1.89 8.47 -13.41
CA ALA A 263 1.82 9.04 -14.74
C ALA A 263 1.74 7.96 -15.83
N TRP A 264 2.58 6.96 -15.71
CA TRP A 264 2.58 5.81 -16.61
C TRP A 264 1.28 5.00 -16.50
N ALA A 265 0.81 4.74 -15.28
CA ALA A 265 -0.44 4.06 -15.03
C ALA A 265 -1.64 4.78 -15.67
N TYR A 266 -1.69 6.11 -15.53
CA TYR A 266 -2.74 6.91 -16.15
C TYR A 266 -2.71 6.82 -17.69
N LYS A 267 -1.53 6.92 -18.30
CA LYS A 267 -1.38 6.79 -19.75
C LYS A 267 -1.80 5.41 -20.24
N SER A 268 -1.28 4.35 -19.63
CA SER A 268 -1.61 2.96 -19.98
C SER A 268 -3.11 2.67 -19.82
N TRP A 269 -3.71 3.16 -18.74
CA TRP A 269 -5.16 3.02 -18.51
C TRP A 269 -5.97 3.75 -19.57
N LYS A 270 -5.61 5.00 -19.89
CA LYS A 270 -6.27 5.78 -20.94
C LYS A 270 -6.19 5.09 -22.30
N GLU A 271 -5.04 4.56 -22.68
CA GLU A 271 -4.84 3.82 -23.92
C GLU A 271 -5.62 2.51 -23.95
N LYS A 272 -5.58 1.75 -22.85
CA LYS A 272 -6.25 0.44 -22.74
C LYS A 272 -7.76 0.56 -22.87
N TYR A 273 -8.37 1.55 -22.23
CA TYR A 273 -9.83 1.75 -22.26
C TYR A 273 -10.28 2.74 -23.34
N LYS A 274 -9.36 3.19 -24.21
CA LYS A 274 -9.66 4.11 -25.32
C LYS A 274 -10.44 5.36 -24.88
N ILE A 275 -10.11 5.87 -23.68
CA ILE A 275 -10.77 7.04 -23.12
C ILE A 275 -10.37 8.27 -23.93
N LYS A 276 -11.32 8.81 -24.68
CA LYS A 276 -11.18 10.09 -25.40
C LYS A 276 -11.78 11.18 -24.51
N TYR A 277 -10.94 12.10 -24.06
CA TYR A 277 -11.48 13.35 -23.53
C TYR A 277 -11.87 14.22 -24.72
N SER A 278 -13.12 14.69 -24.75
CA SER A 278 -13.48 15.84 -25.56
C SER A 278 -12.70 17.04 -25.01
N SER A 279 -11.82 17.57 -25.80
CA SER A 279 -11.09 18.84 -25.58
C SER A 279 -12.03 20.00 -25.34
#